data_120fd49abaa3ffc4cd93dc9b77c848fe
#
_entry.id   120fd49abaa3ffc4cd93dc9b77c848fe
#
_cell.length_a   1.000
_cell.length_b   1.000
_cell.length_c   1.000
_cell.angle_alpha   90.00
_cell.angle_beta   90.00
_cell.angle_gamma   90.00
#
_symmetry.space_group_name_H-M   'P 1'
#
loop_
_entity.id
_entity.type
_entity.pdbx_description
1 polymer ?
#
loop_
_entity_poly.entity_id
_entity_poly.type
_entity_poly.pdbx_seq_one_letter_code
_entity_poly.pdbx_strand_id
1 'polypeptide(L)'
;VAAALLLVGTLGFGARALGTMSVAGAGSIDVAVIQPSIEQTLKWDPARHAQILDIYERLTREAALTRPAVVLWPETATTIFLRGDPELLERLRRLSADIATPILVGSIDRRDGPRGQFLNSAFFLTGQGITAKYDKIHLVPFGEYVPLAGLLGFVKGWAEFISEFGEGDTQTVFPLPGAPFGTVICYEIIFPELFRGFVIGGASFMANITNDAWFGETSGPWQHLGTLPLRAVEQRVAIARAANTGVSAFVDPAGRIGPTLPLLARGVLHQRIPLRTSLTLYARLGDWLVYACAAIGLAGAGIAFFRRSPATC
;
A
#
# COMPACT_ATOMS: atom_id res chain seq x y z
N VAL A 1 15.00 31.86 -21.19
CA VAL A 1 14.56 31.04 -22.33
C VAL A 1 14.53 29.58 -21.95
N ALA A 2 15.63 28.95 -21.48
CA ALA A 2 15.69 27.51 -21.18
C ALA A 2 14.64 27.09 -20.11
N ALA A 3 14.49 27.83 -19.03
CA ALA A 3 13.48 27.53 -17.98
C ALA A 3 12.04 27.59 -18.53
N ALA A 4 11.75 28.55 -19.42
CA ALA A 4 10.44 28.66 -20.03
C ALA A 4 10.16 27.47 -20.98
N LEU A 5 11.15 27.03 -21.76
CA LEU A 5 11.04 25.87 -22.63
C LEU A 5 10.82 24.57 -21.82
N LEU A 6 11.54 24.41 -20.71
CA LEU A 6 11.33 23.28 -19.80
C LEU A 6 9.92 23.30 -19.20
N LEU A 7 9.43 24.44 -18.76
CA LEU A 7 8.08 24.59 -18.22
C LEU A 7 7.02 24.23 -19.26
N VAL A 8 7.11 24.78 -20.46
CA VAL A 8 6.19 24.47 -21.56
C VAL A 8 6.26 22.99 -21.94
N GLY A 9 7.46 22.42 -21.98
CA GLY A 9 7.66 21.00 -22.28
C GLY A 9 7.02 20.10 -21.23
N THR A 10 7.18 20.39 -19.93
CA THR A 10 6.59 19.61 -18.84
C THR A 10 5.06 19.73 -18.81
N LEU A 11 4.52 20.95 -19.01
CA LEU A 11 3.08 21.15 -19.10
C LEU A 11 2.47 20.44 -20.32
N GLY A 12 3.12 20.54 -21.48
CA GLY A 12 2.70 19.85 -22.69
C GLY A 12 2.73 18.32 -22.53
N PHE A 13 3.77 17.78 -21.90
CA PHE A 13 3.86 16.37 -21.57
C PHE A 13 2.72 15.95 -20.60
N GLY A 14 2.47 16.73 -19.56
CA GLY A 14 1.39 16.47 -18.59
C GLY A 14 0.01 16.47 -19.27
N ALA A 15 -0.28 17.48 -20.08
CA ALA A 15 -1.54 17.57 -20.81
C ALA A 15 -1.75 16.39 -21.78
N ARG A 16 -0.71 16.01 -22.54
CA ARG A 16 -0.74 14.82 -23.39
C ARG A 16 -0.95 13.55 -22.58
N ALA A 17 -0.25 13.39 -21.45
CA ALA A 17 -0.38 12.23 -20.58
C ALA A 17 -1.82 12.06 -20.06
N LEU A 18 -2.42 13.14 -19.58
CA LEU A 18 -3.82 13.15 -19.12
C LEU A 18 -4.80 12.80 -20.26
N GLY A 19 -4.60 13.33 -21.46
CA GLY A 19 -5.42 13.02 -22.63
C GLY A 19 -5.34 11.56 -23.05
N THR A 20 -4.15 10.95 -23.00
CA THR A 20 -3.96 9.53 -23.37
C THR A 20 -4.49 8.56 -22.32
N MET A 21 -4.53 8.92 -21.05
CA MET A 21 -5.11 8.09 -19.99
C MET A 21 -6.65 7.97 -20.09
N SER A 22 -7.29 8.95 -20.70
CA SER A 22 -8.76 8.94 -20.91
C SER A 22 -9.19 8.02 -22.07
N VAL A 23 -8.26 7.64 -22.95
CA VAL A 23 -8.54 6.79 -24.14
C VAL A 23 -8.01 5.38 -23.87
N ALA A 24 -8.66 4.66 -22.97
CA ALA A 24 -8.14 3.36 -22.58
C ALA A 24 -8.87 2.21 -23.26
N GLY A 25 -8.18 1.50 -24.12
CA GLY A 25 -8.39 0.08 -24.40
C GLY A 25 -7.81 -0.84 -23.30
N ALA A 26 -7.53 -0.31 -22.12
CA ALA A 26 -7.11 -1.08 -20.96
C ALA A 26 -8.28 -1.87 -20.42
N GLY A 27 -8.08 -3.14 -20.11
CA GLY A 27 -9.02 -3.90 -19.29
C GLY A 27 -9.34 -3.14 -18.00
N SER A 28 -10.45 -3.46 -17.39
CA SER A 28 -10.83 -2.91 -16.09
C SER A 28 -11.32 -4.02 -15.19
N ILE A 29 -11.24 -3.81 -13.88
CA ILE A 29 -11.66 -4.79 -12.89
C ILE A 29 -12.47 -4.13 -11.79
N ASP A 30 -13.45 -4.84 -11.28
CA ASP A 30 -14.26 -4.39 -10.16
C ASP A 30 -13.59 -4.81 -8.85
N VAL A 31 -13.29 -3.84 -7.99
CA VAL A 31 -12.63 -4.04 -6.69
C VAL A 31 -13.52 -3.48 -5.60
N ALA A 32 -13.66 -4.22 -4.51
CA ALA A 32 -14.31 -3.73 -3.30
C ALA A 32 -13.29 -3.61 -2.17
N VAL A 33 -13.43 -2.57 -1.37
CA VAL A 33 -12.68 -2.38 -0.11
C VAL A 33 -13.67 -2.30 1.04
N ILE A 34 -13.33 -2.86 2.19
CA ILE A 34 -14.15 -2.75 3.38
C ILE A 34 -13.44 -1.88 4.43
N GLN A 35 -14.23 -1.07 5.13
CA GLN A 35 -13.82 -0.22 6.24
C GLN A 35 -14.64 -0.60 7.47
N PRO A 36 -14.08 -1.43 8.37
CA PRO A 36 -14.84 -1.95 9.52
C PRO A 36 -14.95 -0.92 10.65
N SER A 37 -14.09 0.08 10.67
CA SER A 37 -14.02 1.10 11.72
C SER A 37 -13.97 0.51 13.12
N ILE A 38 -12.95 -0.29 13.38
CA ILE A 38 -12.68 -0.90 14.69
C ILE A 38 -11.71 -0.01 15.47
N GLU A 39 -12.11 0.43 16.65
CA GLU A 39 -11.23 1.20 17.53
C GLU A 39 -9.99 0.41 17.94
N GLN A 40 -8.84 1.10 18.04
CA GLN A 40 -7.55 0.47 18.30
C GLN A 40 -7.51 -0.29 19.63
N THR A 41 -8.15 0.25 20.66
CA THR A 41 -8.25 -0.38 22.01
C THR A 41 -9.07 -1.67 21.99
N LEU A 42 -10.15 -1.70 21.21
CA LEU A 42 -11.03 -2.87 21.08
C LEU A 42 -10.44 -3.94 20.17
N LYS A 43 -9.61 -3.53 19.20
CA LYS A 43 -9.04 -4.41 18.18
C LYS A 43 -8.22 -5.55 18.79
N TRP A 44 -7.52 -5.29 19.88
CA TRP A 44 -6.61 -6.25 20.53
C TRP A 44 -7.23 -6.97 21.73
N ASP A 45 -8.50 -6.73 22.04
CA ASP A 45 -9.23 -7.44 23.09
C ASP A 45 -9.65 -8.83 22.61
N PRO A 46 -9.11 -9.93 23.20
CA PRO A 46 -9.47 -11.29 22.81
C PRO A 46 -10.98 -11.58 22.94
N ALA A 47 -11.67 -10.95 23.89
CA ALA A 47 -13.11 -11.12 24.07
C ALA A 47 -13.94 -10.55 22.90
N ARG A 48 -13.34 -9.69 22.07
CA ARG A 48 -13.99 -9.05 20.92
C ARG A 48 -13.68 -9.71 19.58
N HIS A 49 -12.75 -10.67 19.51
CA HIS A 49 -12.32 -11.27 18.25
C HIS A 49 -13.49 -11.82 17.41
N ALA A 50 -14.41 -12.56 18.04
CA ALA A 50 -15.56 -13.09 17.33
C ALA A 50 -16.44 -11.98 16.75
N GLN A 51 -16.74 -10.95 17.56
CA GLN A 51 -17.55 -9.81 17.12
C GLN A 51 -16.88 -9.02 15.99
N ILE A 52 -15.56 -8.86 16.06
CA ILE A 52 -14.78 -8.19 15.00
C ILE A 52 -14.86 -8.97 13.71
N LEU A 53 -14.67 -10.28 13.74
CA LEU A 53 -14.79 -11.15 12.58
C LEU A 53 -16.21 -11.11 11.96
N ASP A 54 -17.26 -11.11 12.79
CA ASP A 54 -18.64 -10.99 12.32
C ASP A 54 -18.86 -9.67 11.53
N ILE A 55 -18.24 -8.56 11.98
CA ILE A 55 -18.29 -7.28 11.25
C ILE A 55 -17.61 -7.44 9.88
N TYR A 56 -16.41 -8.03 9.82
CA TYR A 56 -15.69 -8.24 8.58
C TYR A 56 -16.47 -9.14 7.61
N GLU A 57 -17.03 -10.25 8.09
CA GLU A 57 -17.83 -11.15 7.26
C GLU A 57 -19.08 -10.47 6.70
N ARG A 58 -19.82 -9.74 7.54
CA ARG A 58 -21.01 -9.02 7.10
C ARG A 58 -20.68 -8.01 6.01
N LEU A 59 -19.64 -7.19 6.20
CA LEU A 59 -19.20 -6.23 5.18
C LEU A 59 -18.69 -6.92 3.91
N THR A 60 -18.03 -8.06 4.05
CA THR A 60 -17.57 -8.85 2.91
C THR A 60 -18.73 -9.41 2.09
N ARG A 61 -19.78 -9.95 2.75
CA ARG A 61 -20.99 -10.41 2.08
C ARG A 61 -21.75 -9.25 1.42
N GLU A 62 -21.78 -8.08 2.05
CA GLU A 62 -22.32 -6.85 1.44
C GLU A 62 -21.52 -6.45 0.19
N ALA A 63 -20.19 -6.44 0.27
CA ALA A 63 -19.32 -6.17 -0.86
C ALA A 63 -19.56 -7.13 -2.03
N ALA A 64 -19.77 -8.40 -1.74
CA ALA A 64 -19.99 -9.45 -2.73
C ALA A 64 -21.26 -9.26 -3.57
N LEU A 65 -22.24 -8.47 -3.12
CA LEU A 65 -23.44 -8.16 -3.89
C LEU A 65 -23.12 -7.44 -5.21
N THR A 66 -22.00 -6.72 -5.27
CA THR A 66 -21.53 -6.05 -6.49
C THR A 66 -20.67 -6.96 -7.38
N ARG A 67 -20.42 -8.21 -6.97
CA ARG A 67 -19.59 -9.21 -7.66
C ARG A 67 -18.18 -8.69 -8.00
N PRO A 68 -17.44 -8.16 -7.05
CA PRO A 68 -16.08 -7.70 -7.31
C PRO A 68 -15.17 -8.88 -7.61
N ALA A 69 -14.08 -8.64 -8.36
CA ALA A 69 -13.07 -9.66 -8.61
C ALA A 69 -12.20 -9.96 -7.38
N VAL A 70 -12.13 -9.01 -6.44
CA VAL A 70 -11.45 -9.16 -5.15
C VAL A 70 -12.04 -8.22 -4.11
N VAL A 71 -12.08 -8.68 -2.85
CA VAL A 71 -12.40 -7.84 -1.69
C VAL A 71 -11.11 -7.60 -0.89
N LEU A 72 -10.84 -6.34 -0.55
CA LEU A 72 -9.65 -5.96 0.22
C LEU A 72 -10.03 -5.64 1.67
N TRP A 73 -9.39 -6.32 2.62
CA TRP A 73 -9.47 -6.04 4.04
C TRP A 73 -8.30 -5.14 4.47
N PRO A 74 -8.47 -4.31 5.50
CA PRO A 74 -7.40 -3.48 6.04
C PRO A 74 -6.23 -4.28 6.64
N GLU A 75 -5.17 -3.55 7.00
CA GLU A 75 -4.02 -4.04 7.74
C GLU A 75 -4.43 -4.66 9.09
N THR A 76 -3.82 -5.79 9.44
CA THR A 76 -4.08 -6.53 10.69
C THR A 76 -5.57 -6.69 10.99
N ALA A 77 -6.36 -7.00 9.99
CA ALA A 77 -7.80 -7.20 10.09
C ALA A 77 -8.14 -8.37 11.02
N THR A 78 -7.37 -9.45 10.91
CA THR A 78 -7.38 -10.50 11.93
C THR A 78 -6.29 -10.19 12.94
N THR A 79 -6.69 -10.04 14.20
CA THR A 79 -5.78 -9.84 15.33
C THR A 79 -5.25 -11.15 15.88
N ILE A 80 -5.70 -12.26 15.29
CA ILE A 80 -5.28 -13.63 15.56
C ILE A 80 -4.37 -14.06 14.40
N PHE A 81 -3.48 -14.94 14.70
CA PHE A 81 -2.51 -15.60 13.86
C PHE A 81 -3.20 -16.47 12.79
N LEU A 82 -3.43 -15.96 11.60
CA LEU A 82 -4.24 -16.62 10.58
C LEU A 82 -3.74 -18.05 10.25
N ARG A 83 -2.43 -18.23 10.06
CA ARG A 83 -1.87 -19.56 9.78
C ARG A 83 -1.82 -20.49 11.01
N GLY A 84 -1.85 -19.91 12.20
CA GLY A 84 -1.82 -20.63 13.46
C GLY A 84 -3.19 -21.02 14.02
N ASP A 85 -4.26 -20.54 13.39
CA ASP A 85 -5.63 -20.83 13.78
C ASP A 85 -6.40 -21.52 12.64
N PRO A 86 -6.47 -22.86 12.65
CA PRO A 86 -7.16 -23.62 11.61
C PRO A 86 -8.65 -23.31 11.50
N GLU A 87 -9.32 -22.96 12.61
CA GLU A 87 -10.74 -22.66 12.64
C GLU A 87 -11.00 -21.32 11.92
N LEU A 88 -10.21 -20.29 12.25
CA LEU A 88 -10.27 -19.00 11.59
C LEU A 88 -9.97 -19.14 10.09
N LEU A 89 -8.91 -19.85 9.73
CA LEU A 89 -8.54 -20.07 8.33
C LEU A 89 -9.68 -20.77 7.57
N GLU A 90 -10.26 -21.81 8.14
CA GLU A 90 -11.38 -22.52 7.52
C GLU A 90 -12.63 -21.64 7.42
N ARG A 91 -12.89 -20.81 8.42
CA ARG A 91 -14.01 -19.84 8.41
C ARG A 91 -13.86 -18.84 7.25
N LEU A 92 -12.69 -18.26 7.05
CA LEU A 92 -12.41 -17.32 5.97
C LEU A 92 -12.38 -18.01 4.59
N ARG A 93 -11.86 -19.23 4.52
CA ARG A 93 -11.91 -20.03 3.29
C ARG A 93 -13.35 -20.27 2.83
N ARG A 94 -14.24 -20.66 3.76
CA ARG A 94 -15.67 -20.82 3.48
C ARG A 94 -16.31 -19.52 3.04
N LEU A 95 -16.01 -18.41 3.72
CA LEU A 95 -16.51 -17.09 3.32
C LEU A 95 -16.15 -16.78 1.86
N SER A 96 -14.88 -16.94 1.49
CA SER A 96 -14.43 -16.72 0.11
C SER A 96 -15.10 -17.68 -0.90
N ALA A 97 -15.31 -18.94 -0.52
CA ALA A 97 -16.01 -19.91 -1.35
C ALA A 97 -17.50 -19.55 -1.53
N ASP A 98 -18.19 -19.17 -0.44
CA ASP A 98 -19.62 -18.81 -0.45
C ASP A 98 -19.89 -17.60 -1.35
N ILE A 99 -19.02 -16.59 -1.30
CA ILE A 99 -19.16 -15.38 -2.13
C ILE A 99 -18.55 -15.53 -3.52
N ALA A 100 -17.88 -16.66 -3.80
CA ALA A 100 -17.14 -16.92 -5.04
C ALA A 100 -16.15 -15.79 -5.41
N THR A 101 -15.53 -15.14 -4.41
CA THR A 101 -14.64 -14.00 -4.60
C THR A 101 -13.43 -14.14 -3.69
N PRO A 102 -12.20 -13.96 -4.23
CA PRO A 102 -10.98 -13.90 -3.41
C PRO A 102 -10.99 -12.72 -2.45
N ILE A 103 -10.29 -12.89 -1.32
CA ILE A 103 -10.15 -11.85 -0.29
C ILE A 103 -8.66 -11.62 -0.02
N LEU A 104 -8.22 -10.36 -0.03
CA LEU A 104 -6.93 -9.98 0.54
C LEU A 104 -7.14 -9.64 2.01
N VAL A 105 -6.48 -10.37 2.90
CA VAL A 105 -6.67 -10.25 4.36
C VAL A 105 -5.39 -9.76 5.00
N GLY A 106 -5.40 -8.58 5.61
CA GLY A 106 -4.31 -8.14 6.50
C GLY A 106 -4.33 -8.93 7.80
N SER A 107 -3.20 -9.50 8.19
CA SER A 107 -3.07 -10.34 9.40
C SER A 107 -1.66 -10.29 9.96
N ILE A 108 -1.52 -10.67 11.23
CA ILE A 108 -0.22 -11.01 11.78
C ILE A 108 0.15 -12.42 11.31
N ASP A 109 1.41 -12.63 10.98
CA ASP A 109 2.00 -13.93 10.74
C ASP A 109 3.20 -14.16 11.67
N ARG A 110 3.78 -15.35 11.59
CA ARG A 110 5.01 -15.68 12.30
C ARG A 110 5.95 -16.42 11.35
N ARG A 111 7.19 -15.96 11.31
CA ARG A 111 8.24 -16.67 10.56
C ARG A 111 8.43 -18.06 11.15
N ASP A 112 8.56 -19.06 10.29
CA ASP A 112 8.75 -20.43 10.74
C ASP A 112 10.06 -20.58 11.52
N GLY A 113 10.06 -21.47 12.53
CA GLY A 113 11.21 -21.75 13.36
C GLY A 113 11.04 -21.39 14.85
N PRO A 114 11.94 -21.89 15.73
CA PRO A 114 11.78 -21.80 17.21
C PRO A 114 11.81 -20.38 17.75
N ARG A 115 12.41 -19.43 17.03
CA ARG A 115 12.48 -17.98 17.38
C ARG A 115 11.83 -17.11 16.31
N GLY A 116 10.78 -17.63 15.65
CA GLY A 116 10.14 -16.90 14.57
C GLY A 116 9.61 -15.54 15.03
N GLN A 117 10.05 -14.49 14.35
CA GLN A 117 9.56 -13.13 14.55
C GLN A 117 8.13 -13.00 14.05
N PHE A 118 7.36 -12.12 14.65
CA PHE A 118 6.07 -11.72 14.11
C PHE A 118 6.26 -10.93 12.82
N LEU A 119 5.34 -11.11 11.88
CA LEU A 119 5.33 -10.44 10.59
C LEU A 119 3.98 -9.74 10.41
N ASN A 120 3.99 -8.53 9.87
CA ASN A 120 2.79 -7.85 9.41
C ASN A 120 2.55 -8.28 7.97
N SER A 121 1.47 -9.02 7.71
CA SER A 121 1.30 -9.77 6.46
C SER A 121 -0.03 -9.48 5.78
N ALA A 122 -0.04 -9.66 4.47
CA ALA A 122 -1.24 -9.69 3.63
C ALA A 122 -1.37 -11.09 3.01
N PHE A 123 -2.49 -11.74 3.22
CA PHE A 123 -2.80 -13.07 2.70
C PHE A 123 -3.83 -12.99 1.58
N PHE A 124 -3.54 -13.59 0.45
CA PHE A 124 -4.50 -13.76 -0.62
C PHE A 124 -5.21 -15.10 -0.47
N LEU A 125 -6.48 -15.02 -0.11
CA LEU A 125 -7.31 -16.15 0.25
C LEU A 125 -8.37 -16.39 -0.81
N THR A 126 -8.53 -17.65 -1.19
CA THR A 126 -9.57 -18.13 -2.10
C THR A 126 -10.40 -19.22 -1.42
N GLY A 127 -11.45 -19.70 -2.07
CA GLY A 127 -12.18 -20.89 -1.61
C GLY A 127 -11.34 -22.17 -1.46
N GLN A 128 -10.10 -22.16 -1.97
CA GLN A 128 -9.13 -23.25 -1.83
C GLN A 128 -8.14 -23.04 -0.66
N GLY A 129 -8.17 -21.90 -0.01
CA GLY A 129 -7.26 -21.49 1.06
C GLY A 129 -6.31 -20.36 0.68
N ILE A 130 -5.21 -20.21 1.41
CA ILE A 130 -4.18 -19.21 1.14
C ILE A 130 -3.41 -19.61 -0.12
N THR A 131 -3.40 -18.75 -1.12
CA THR A 131 -2.71 -18.97 -2.41
C THR A 131 -1.45 -18.14 -2.59
N ALA A 132 -1.35 -17.01 -1.87
CA ALA A 132 -0.16 -16.17 -1.87
C ALA A 132 -0.10 -15.32 -0.58
N LYS A 133 1.09 -14.86 -0.24
CA LYS A 133 1.35 -14.02 0.94
C LYS A 133 2.40 -12.96 0.62
N TYR A 134 2.24 -11.79 1.23
CA TYR A 134 3.23 -10.72 1.27
C TYR A 134 3.49 -10.32 2.73
N ASP A 135 4.75 -10.19 3.10
CA ASP A 135 5.17 -9.71 4.41
C ASP A 135 5.72 -8.29 4.28
N LYS A 136 5.30 -7.40 5.16
CA LYS A 136 5.72 -5.99 5.18
C LYS A 136 7.24 -5.88 5.22
N ILE A 137 7.82 -5.16 4.25
CA ILE A 137 9.26 -5.00 4.08
C ILE A 137 9.75 -3.76 4.86
N HIS A 138 9.05 -2.62 4.73
CA HIS A 138 9.41 -1.40 5.42
C HIS A 138 8.57 -1.19 6.68
N LEU A 139 9.19 -1.47 7.82
CA LEU A 139 8.57 -1.32 9.12
C LEU A 139 8.58 0.15 9.58
N VAL A 140 7.61 0.51 10.43
CA VAL A 140 7.50 1.84 11.01
C VAL A 140 8.52 1.97 12.17
N PRO A 141 9.50 2.89 12.07
CA PRO A 141 10.41 3.16 13.19
C PRO A 141 9.64 3.58 14.44
N PHE A 142 10.02 3.05 15.59
CA PHE A 142 9.41 3.29 16.91
C PHE A 142 7.93 2.84 17.03
N GLY A 143 7.36 2.26 15.99
CA GLY A 143 6.02 1.65 16.02
C GLY A 143 6.08 0.13 15.91
N GLU A 144 6.89 -0.36 14.97
CA GLU A 144 7.03 -1.80 14.69
C GLU A 144 8.42 -2.33 15.04
N TYR A 145 9.42 -1.46 15.14
CA TYR A 145 10.77 -1.82 15.62
C TYR A 145 11.46 -0.62 16.28
N VAL A 146 12.50 -0.88 17.09
CA VAL A 146 13.37 0.16 17.68
C VAL A 146 14.64 0.29 16.86
N PRO A 147 14.87 1.42 16.17
CA PRO A 147 16.15 1.66 15.50
C PRO A 147 17.29 1.64 16.50
N LEU A 148 18.45 1.05 16.12
CA LEU A 148 19.64 0.99 16.97
C LEU A 148 19.35 0.41 18.37
N ALA A 149 18.54 -0.63 18.47
CA ALA A 149 18.10 -1.24 19.75
C ALA A 149 19.26 -1.56 20.71
N GLY A 150 20.45 -1.83 20.18
CA GLY A 150 21.67 -2.02 20.99
C GLY A 150 22.16 -0.76 21.73
N LEU A 151 21.91 0.43 21.19
CA LEU A 151 22.29 1.73 21.78
C LEU A 151 21.11 2.37 22.55
N LEU A 152 19.89 2.14 22.09
CA LEU A 152 18.66 2.77 22.59
C LEU A 152 17.82 1.81 23.45
N GLY A 153 18.42 0.77 24.03
CA GLY A 153 17.71 -0.24 24.85
C GLY A 153 16.89 0.33 26.01
N PHE A 154 17.25 1.54 26.49
CA PHE A 154 16.48 2.26 27.50
C PHE A 154 15.11 2.77 26.99
N VAL A 155 14.95 2.94 25.68
CA VAL A 155 13.68 3.37 25.05
C VAL A 155 12.64 2.26 25.09
N LYS A 156 13.05 0.99 25.18
CA LYS A 156 12.13 -0.16 25.32
C LYS A 156 11.22 -0.02 26.55
N GLY A 157 11.69 0.62 27.63
CA GLY A 157 10.89 0.86 28.84
C GLY A 157 9.85 1.98 28.71
N TRP A 158 9.91 2.79 27.64
CA TRP A 158 8.98 3.90 27.38
C TRP A 158 7.93 3.56 26.32
N ALA A 159 8.13 2.47 25.62
CA ALA A 159 7.29 2.05 24.49
C ALA A 159 6.74 0.65 24.76
N GLU A 160 5.80 0.55 25.70
CA GLU A 160 5.07 -0.70 26.03
C GLU A 160 4.34 -1.33 24.84
N PHE A 161 4.25 -0.61 23.70
CA PHE A 161 3.51 -1.01 22.51
C PHE A 161 4.40 -1.34 21.29
N ILE A 162 5.74 -1.31 21.40
CA ILE A 162 6.60 -1.65 20.28
C ILE A 162 6.66 -3.17 20.15
N SER A 163 5.96 -3.68 19.15
CA SER A 163 6.09 -5.07 18.71
C SER A 163 7.39 -5.21 17.91
N GLU A 164 8.23 -6.19 18.24
CA GLU A 164 9.41 -6.51 17.43
C GLU A 164 8.98 -7.32 16.20
N PHE A 165 8.44 -6.64 15.19
CA PHE A 165 8.15 -7.27 13.91
C PHE A 165 9.43 -7.54 13.13
N GLY A 166 9.43 -8.63 12.36
CA GLY A 166 10.45 -8.93 11.37
C GLY A 166 10.11 -8.29 10.02
N GLU A 167 11.15 -7.98 9.26
CA GLU A 167 11.02 -7.46 7.91
C GLU A 167 10.72 -8.60 6.92
N GLY A 168 9.83 -8.36 5.95
CA GLY A 168 9.68 -9.19 4.76
C GLY A 168 10.88 -9.05 3.84
N ASP A 169 11.03 -9.98 2.91
CA ASP A 169 12.16 -10.02 1.97
C ASP A 169 11.74 -10.15 0.49
N THR A 170 10.46 -10.38 0.24
CA THR A 170 9.96 -10.69 -1.11
C THR A 170 8.76 -9.84 -1.47
N GLN A 171 8.82 -9.19 -2.63
CA GLN A 171 7.70 -8.46 -3.22
C GLN A 171 6.78 -9.44 -3.96
N THR A 172 5.67 -9.81 -3.33
CA THR A 172 4.70 -10.75 -3.89
C THR A 172 3.67 -10.04 -4.75
N VAL A 173 3.60 -10.38 -6.04
CA VAL A 173 2.47 -10.01 -6.90
C VAL A 173 1.40 -11.09 -6.79
N PHE A 174 0.22 -10.71 -6.34
CA PHE A 174 -0.89 -11.63 -6.12
C PHE A 174 -1.52 -12.09 -7.43
N PRO A 175 -1.79 -13.41 -7.58
CA PRO A 175 -2.21 -14.02 -8.85
C PRO A 175 -3.72 -13.91 -9.08
N LEU A 176 -4.26 -12.69 -9.19
CA LEU A 176 -5.65 -12.50 -9.59
C LEU A 176 -5.78 -12.70 -11.10
N PRO A 177 -6.64 -13.63 -11.58
CA PRO A 177 -6.77 -13.91 -13.01
C PRO A 177 -7.09 -12.68 -13.85
N GLY A 178 -6.25 -12.40 -14.85
CA GLY A 178 -6.38 -11.24 -15.75
C GLY A 178 -6.01 -9.89 -15.14
N ALA A 179 -5.75 -9.82 -13.82
CA ALA A 179 -5.42 -8.58 -13.12
C ALA A 179 -4.48 -8.81 -11.93
N PRO A 180 -3.26 -9.33 -12.13
CA PRO A 180 -2.30 -9.49 -11.04
C PRO A 180 -2.06 -8.15 -10.35
N PHE A 181 -1.91 -8.15 -9.01
CA PHE A 181 -1.78 -6.91 -8.27
C PHE A 181 -0.73 -7.01 -7.16
N GLY A 182 -0.14 -5.86 -6.82
CA GLY A 182 0.73 -5.73 -5.66
C GLY A 182 -0.01 -5.15 -4.47
N THR A 183 0.53 -5.32 -3.27
CA THR A 183 0.05 -4.62 -2.09
C THR A 183 1.19 -3.98 -1.34
N VAL A 184 0.92 -2.80 -0.77
CA VAL A 184 1.76 -2.15 0.22
C VAL A 184 0.98 -1.99 1.51
N ILE A 185 1.64 -2.22 2.64
CA ILE A 185 1.01 -2.21 3.95
C ILE A 185 1.34 -0.87 4.64
N CYS A 186 0.29 -0.06 4.90
CA CYS A 186 0.34 1.18 5.67
C CYS A 186 1.44 2.14 5.18
N TYR A 187 2.42 2.43 6.03
CA TYR A 187 3.56 3.30 5.83
C TYR A 187 4.37 3.02 4.55
N GLU A 188 4.33 1.79 4.03
CA GLU A 188 5.04 1.42 2.81
C GLU A 188 4.68 2.24 1.57
N ILE A 189 3.50 2.85 1.55
CA ILE A 189 3.06 3.71 0.44
C ILE A 189 3.98 4.91 0.21
N ILE A 190 4.74 5.35 1.22
CA ILE A 190 5.66 6.47 1.08
C ILE A 190 6.95 6.11 0.34
N PHE A 191 7.27 4.82 0.20
CA PHE A 191 8.50 4.33 -0.44
C PHE A 191 8.30 4.09 -1.95
N PRO A 192 8.74 5.01 -2.83
CA PRO A 192 8.51 4.90 -4.26
C PRO A 192 9.18 3.69 -4.89
N GLU A 193 10.38 3.31 -4.41
CA GLU A 193 11.13 2.17 -4.93
C GLU A 193 10.44 0.84 -4.65
N LEU A 194 9.89 0.67 -3.44
CA LEU A 194 9.12 -0.52 -3.10
C LEU A 194 7.88 -0.63 -4.00
N PHE A 195 7.12 0.46 -4.11
CA PHE A 195 5.91 0.50 -4.94
C PHE A 195 6.24 0.23 -6.42
N ARG A 196 7.33 0.82 -6.93
CA ARG A 196 7.84 0.61 -8.28
C ARG A 196 8.19 -0.87 -8.52
N GLY A 197 8.80 -1.54 -7.55
CA GLY A 197 9.17 -2.95 -7.65
C GLY A 197 7.96 -3.85 -7.95
N PHE A 198 6.82 -3.66 -7.30
CA PHE A 198 5.58 -4.39 -7.62
C PHE A 198 5.10 -4.13 -9.05
N VAL A 199 5.17 -2.87 -9.49
CA VAL A 199 4.73 -2.50 -10.85
C VAL A 199 5.62 -3.11 -11.93
N ILE A 200 6.94 -3.14 -11.73
CA ILE A 200 7.89 -3.84 -12.61
C ILE A 200 7.66 -5.35 -12.55
N GLY A 201 7.36 -5.89 -11.38
CA GLY A 201 7.02 -7.29 -11.14
C GLY A 201 5.72 -7.76 -11.79
N GLY A 202 4.98 -6.83 -12.45
CA GLY A 202 3.80 -7.17 -13.24
C GLY A 202 2.46 -6.79 -12.63
N ALA A 203 2.44 -6.07 -11.50
CA ALA A 203 1.18 -5.61 -10.93
C ALA A 203 0.42 -4.70 -11.91
N SER A 204 -0.85 -5.02 -12.15
CA SER A 204 -1.75 -4.27 -13.02
C SER A 204 -2.51 -3.16 -12.30
N PHE A 205 -2.69 -3.30 -10.99
CA PHE A 205 -3.15 -2.29 -10.05
C PHE A 205 -2.48 -2.54 -8.69
N MET A 206 -2.64 -1.61 -7.77
CA MET A 206 -2.06 -1.72 -6.43
C MET A 206 -3.14 -1.67 -5.36
N ALA A 207 -2.98 -2.46 -4.32
CA ALA A 207 -3.71 -2.33 -3.08
C ALA A 207 -2.85 -1.57 -2.05
N ASN A 208 -3.48 -0.74 -1.21
CA ASN A 208 -2.87 -0.22 0.00
C ASN A 208 -3.79 -0.58 1.17
N ILE A 209 -3.35 -1.50 2.01
CA ILE A 209 -4.09 -1.88 3.21
C ILE A 209 -3.47 -1.19 4.42
N THR A 210 -4.28 -0.58 5.29
CA THR A 210 -3.75 0.26 6.37
C THR A 210 -4.61 0.26 7.62
N ASN A 211 -3.97 0.57 8.73
CA ASN A 211 -4.63 0.83 10.00
C ASN A 211 -4.22 2.21 10.53
N ASP A 212 -4.94 3.25 10.12
CA ASP A 212 -4.67 4.64 10.53
C ASP A 212 -5.17 4.99 11.95
N ALA A 213 -5.66 4.01 12.72
CA ALA A 213 -6.20 4.24 14.06
C ALA A 213 -5.18 4.90 15.03
N TRP A 214 -3.89 4.72 14.76
CA TRP A 214 -2.80 5.37 15.50
C TRP A 214 -2.80 6.89 15.42
N PHE A 215 -3.32 7.44 14.33
CA PHE A 215 -3.34 8.89 14.10
C PHE A 215 -4.55 9.58 14.72
N GLY A 216 -5.58 8.82 15.13
CA GLY A 216 -6.84 9.40 15.61
C GLY A 216 -7.47 10.37 14.61
N GLU A 217 -8.22 11.36 15.11
CA GLU A 217 -8.89 12.40 14.31
C GLU A 217 -7.97 13.60 14.05
N THR A 218 -6.76 13.34 13.54
CA THR A 218 -5.77 14.38 13.21
C THR A 218 -5.62 14.55 11.71
N SER A 219 -4.64 15.35 11.28
CA SER A 219 -4.25 15.46 9.86
C SER A 219 -3.52 14.22 9.33
N GLY A 220 -3.08 13.31 10.21
CA GLY A 220 -2.29 12.13 9.83
C GLY A 220 -2.93 11.25 8.76
N PRO A 221 -4.18 10.77 8.92
CA PRO A 221 -4.87 9.97 7.90
C PRO A 221 -4.98 10.66 6.55
N TRP A 222 -5.16 11.98 6.53
CA TRP A 222 -5.26 12.79 5.31
C TRP A 222 -3.92 12.97 4.61
N GLN A 223 -2.85 13.19 5.38
CA GLN A 223 -1.48 13.24 4.85
C GLN A 223 -1.07 11.89 4.27
N HIS A 224 -1.42 10.81 4.96
CA HIS A 224 -1.17 9.46 4.48
C HIS A 224 -1.93 9.17 3.19
N LEU A 225 -3.22 9.52 3.10
CA LEU A 225 -4.01 9.44 1.87
C LEU A 225 -3.37 10.26 0.74
N GLY A 226 -2.86 11.46 1.05
CA GLY A 226 -2.24 12.38 0.09
C GLY A 226 -0.99 11.84 -0.61
N THR A 227 -0.39 10.74 -0.13
CA THR A 227 0.75 10.09 -0.80
C THR A 227 0.34 9.22 -1.98
N LEU A 228 -0.89 8.68 -1.98
CA LEU A 228 -1.37 7.77 -3.03
C LEU A 228 -1.39 8.40 -4.42
N PRO A 229 -1.89 9.65 -4.61
CA PRO A 229 -1.85 10.33 -5.90
C PRO A 229 -0.46 10.36 -6.54
N LEU A 230 0.59 10.56 -5.75
CA LEU A 230 1.97 10.59 -6.25
C LEU A 230 2.36 9.21 -6.81
N ARG A 231 2.13 8.15 -6.04
CA ARG A 231 2.41 6.76 -6.46
C ARG A 231 1.62 6.38 -7.70
N ALA A 232 0.33 6.75 -7.74
CA ALA A 232 -0.53 6.48 -8.88
C ALA A 232 0.00 7.14 -10.17
N VAL A 233 0.38 8.42 -10.11
CA VAL A 233 0.91 9.18 -11.25
C VAL A 233 2.28 8.68 -11.71
N GLU A 234 3.20 8.43 -10.77
CA GLU A 234 4.55 7.92 -11.06
C GLU A 234 4.52 6.63 -11.88
N GLN A 235 3.60 5.75 -11.54
CA GLN A 235 3.52 4.41 -12.13
C GLN A 235 2.38 4.26 -13.14
N ARG A 236 1.50 5.24 -13.27
CA ARG A 236 0.24 5.19 -14.04
C ARG A 236 -0.57 3.95 -13.71
N VAL A 237 -0.81 3.73 -12.44
CA VAL A 237 -1.52 2.57 -11.91
C VAL A 237 -2.63 3.01 -10.99
N ALA A 238 -3.79 2.33 -11.05
CA ALA A 238 -4.87 2.55 -10.09
C ALA A 238 -4.50 1.99 -8.72
N ILE A 239 -4.95 2.64 -7.66
CA ILE A 239 -4.74 2.21 -6.27
C ILE A 239 -6.09 2.05 -5.59
N ALA A 240 -6.32 0.88 -4.96
CA ALA A 240 -7.43 0.63 -4.07
C ALA A 240 -6.92 0.63 -2.62
N ARG A 241 -7.41 1.57 -1.79
CA ARG A 241 -7.02 1.70 -0.39
C ARG A 241 -8.11 1.21 0.53
N ALA A 242 -7.80 0.19 1.33
CA ALA A 242 -8.63 -0.33 2.42
C ALA A 242 -8.05 0.12 3.76
N ALA A 243 -8.76 0.99 4.48
CA ALA A 243 -8.38 1.49 5.79
C ALA A 243 -9.29 0.91 6.89
N ASN A 244 -8.77 0.72 8.11
CA ASN A 244 -9.60 0.34 9.24
C ASN A 244 -10.49 1.53 9.69
N THR A 245 -9.91 2.53 10.34
CA THR A 245 -10.60 3.75 10.80
C THR A 245 -10.28 4.95 9.93
N GLY A 246 -9.25 4.86 9.07
CA GLY A 246 -8.81 5.90 8.16
C GLY A 246 -9.78 6.14 7.01
N VAL A 247 -9.30 6.81 5.97
CA VAL A 247 -10.07 7.08 4.76
C VAL A 247 -9.79 6.00 3.73
N SER A 248 -10.77 5.13 3.44
CA SER A 248 -10.71 4.23 2.29
C SER A 248 -11.02 4.98 1.01
N ALA A 249 -10.32 4.68 -0.07
CA ALA A 249 -10.41 5.43 -1.31
C ALA A 249 -9.98 4.61 -2.53
N PHE A 250 -10.40 5.05 -3.70
CA PHE A 250 -9.80 4.67 -4.96
C PHE A 250 -9.07 5.87 -5.56
N VAL A 251 -7.89 5.61 -6.13
CA VAL A 251 -7.11 6.64 -6.84
C VAL A 251 -6.86 6.16 -8.26
N ASP A 252 -7.18 7.01 -9.24
CA ASP A 252 -6.98 6.69 -10.65
C ASP A 252 -5.51 6.86 -11.09
N PRO A 253 -5.10 6.34 -12.25
CA PRO A 253 -3.73 6.49 -12.76
C PRO A 253 -3.28 7.95 -13.01
N ALA A 254 -4.20 8.91 -13.01
CA ALA A 254 -3.92 10.33 -13.09
C ALA A 254 -3.78 11.00 -11.71
N GLY A 255 -3.86 10.23 -10.63
CA GLY A 255 -3.76 10.72 -9.26
C GLY A 255 -5.04 11.36 -8.72
N ARG A 256 -6.19 11.21 -9.40
CA ARG A 256 -7.45 11.73 -8.91
C ARG A 256 -8.00 10.78 -7.84
N ILE A 257 -8.32 11.34 -6.68
CA ILE A 257 -9.03 10.59 -5.64
C ILE A 257 -10.50 10.52 -6.05
N GLY A 258 -10.98 9.30 -6.22
CA GLY A 258 -12.36 8.98 -6.57
C GLY A 258 -13.27 8.87 -5.33
N PRO A 259 -14.22 7.94 -5.33
CA PRO A 259 -15.08 7.69 -4.17
C PRO A 259 -14.26 7.37 -2.91
N THR A 260 -14.73 7.85 -1.76
CA THR A 260 -14.10 7.64 -0.46
C THR A 260 -15.13 7.22 0.60
N LEU A 261 -14.68 6.44 1.59
CA LEU A 261 -15.36 6.33 2.88
C LEU A 261 -14.69 7.28 3.87
N PRO A 262 -15.47 8.14 4.55
CA PRO A 262 -14.91 9.09 5.51
C PRO A 262 -14.19 8.41 6.67
N LEU A 263 -13.33 9.18 7.34
CA LEU A 263 -12.70 8.80 8.60
C LEU A 263 -13.76 8.29 9.59
N LEU A 264 -13.48 7.19 10.29
CA LEU A 264 -14.33 6.53 11.27
C LEU A 264 -15.68 6.01 10.75
N ALA A 265 -16.00 6.19 9.48
CA ALA A 265 -17.18 5.57 8.90
C ALA A 265 -17.00 4.05 8.75
N ARG A 266 -18.09 3.31 8.92
CA ARG A 266 -18.13 1.87 8.62
C ARG A 266 -18.89 1.64 7.32
N GLY A 267 -18.32 0.80 6.43
CA GLY A 267 -19.00 0.50 5.18
C GLY A 267 -18.15 -0.23 4.16
N VAL A 268 -18.69 -0.31 2.98
CA VAL A 268 -18.08 -0.90 1.79
C VAL A 268 -17.96 0.18 0.72
N LEU A 269 -16.84 0.18 0.02
CA LEU A 269 -16.63 1.02 -1.16
C LEU A 269 -16.30 0.11 -2.33
N HIS A 270 -16.96 0.33 -3.47
CA HIS A 270 -16.76 -0.45 -4.69
C HIS A 270 -16.47 0.48 -5.84
N GLN A 271 -15.51 0.10 -6.68
CA GLN A 271 -15.22 0.82 -7.92
C GLN A 271 -14.65 -0.10 -8.99
N ARG A 272 -15.01 0.17 -10.21
CA ARG A 272 -14.38 -0.37 -11.40
C ARG A 272 -13.13 0.46 -11.70
N ILE A 273 -11.96 -0.16 -11.64
CA ILE A 273 -10.66 0.50 -11.83
C ILE A 273 -10.00 0.04 -13.12
N PRO A 274 -9.27 0.92 -13.84
CA PRO A 274 -8.52 0.54 -15.01
C PRO A 274 -7.27 -0.26 -14.63
N LEU A 275 -6.92 -1.23 -15.48
CA LEU A 275 -5.67 -1.98 -15.36
C LEU A 275 -4.55 -1.25 -16.11
N ARG A 276 -3.34 -1.33 -15.59
CA ARG A 276 -2.16 -0.74 -16.23
C ARG A 276 -1.84 -1.44 -17.55
N THR A 277 -1.55 -0.65 -18.59
CA THR A 277 -1.21 -1.14 -19.93
C THR A 277 0.27 -1.07 -20.27
N SER A 278 1.01 -0.16 -19.63
CA SER A 278 2.42 0.08 -19.96
C SER A 278 3.20 0.60 -18.75
N LEU A 279 4.52 0.46 -18.80
CA LEU A 279 5.42 1.05 -17.80
C LEU A 279 5.70 2.51 -18.18
N THR A 280 5.70 3.39 -17.19
CA THR A 280 6.15 4.79 -17.32
C THR A 280 7.66 4.86 -17.49
N LEU A 281 8.17 6.02 -17.90
CA LEU A 281 9.61 6.27 -17.95
C LEU A 281 10.23 6.13 -16.55
N TYR A 282 9.54 6.66 -15.53
CA TYR A 282 9.95 6.50 -14.13
C TYR A 282 9.97 5.03 -13.71
N ALA A 283 8.94 4.25 -14.06
CA ALA A 283 8.94 2.82 -13.76
C ALA A 283 10.14 2.08 -14.34
N ARG A 284 10.59 2.47 -15.54
CA ARG A 284 11.74 1.85 -16.22
C ARG A 284 13.08 2.29 -15.67
N LEU A 285 13.27 3.58 -15.40
CA LEU A 285 14.56 4.20 -15.13
C LEU A 285 14.75 4.64 -13.67
N GLY A 286 13.68 4.62 -12.84
CA GLY A 286 13.75 5.11 -11.45
C GLY A 286 14.10 6.61 -11.41
N ASP A 287 14.92 6.99 -10.44
CA ASP A 287 15.30 8.39 -10.15
C ASP A 287 16.38 8.96 -11.08
N TRP A 288 16.44 8.47 -12.34
CA TRP A 288 17.44 8.89 -13.31
C TRP A 288 17.56 10.41 -13.46
N LEU A 289 16.43 11.14 -13.36
CA LEU A 289 16.40 12.60 -13.49
C LEU A 289 17.11 13.26 -12.29
N VAL A 290 16.93 12.72 -11.10
CA VAL A 290 17.62 13.20 -9.87
C VAL A 290 19.11 13.06 -10.04
N TYR A 291 19.60 11.91 -10.50
CA TYR A 291 21.02 11.67 -10.74
C TYR A 291 21.58 12.57 -11.86
N ALA A 292 20.82 12.78 -12.92
CA ALA A 292 21.21 13.71 -13.99
C ALA A 292 21.32 15.15 -13.49
N CYS A 293 20.36 15.62 -12.71
CA CYS A 293 20.39 16.96 -12.10
C CYS A 293 21.56 17.11 -11.12
N ALA A 294 21.82 16.12 -10.31
CA ALA A 294 22.96 16.12 -9.39
C ALA A 294 24.29 16.18 -10.15
N ALA A 295 24.45 15.39 -11.20
CA ALA A 295 25.66 15.41 -12.04
C ALA A 295 25.89 16.78 -12.71
N ILE A 296 24.83 17.39 -13.27
CA ILE A 296 24.91 18.74 -13.87
C ILE A 296 25.28 19.78 -12.82
N GLY A 297 24.67 19.71 -11.63
CA GLY A 297 24.95 20.63 -10.53
C GLY A 297 26.40 20.53 -10.05
N LEU A 298 26.92 19.31 -9.87
CA LEU A 298 28.32 19.07 -9.48
C LEU A 298 29.32 19.56 -10.55
N ALA A 299 29.02 19.28 -11.84
CA ALA A 299 29.85 19.79 -12.94
C ALA A 299 29.89 21.32 -12.97
N GLY A 300 28.72 21.97 -12.82
CA GLY A 300 28.63 23.43 -12.75
C GLY A 300 29.40 24.02 -11.58
N ALA A 301 29.27 23.42 -10.39
CA ALA A 301 30.02 23.82 -9.21
C ALA A 301 31.55 23.66 -9.40
N GLY A 302 32.00 22.56 -10.00
CA GLY A 302 33.39 22.30 -10.33
C GLY A 302 33.96 23.35 -11.28
N ILE A 303 33.26 23.65 -12.38
CA ILE A 303 33.66 24.70 -13.34
C ILE A 303 33.74 26.04 -12.65
N ALA A 304 32.80 26.41 -11.77
CA ALA A 304 32.82 27.68 -11.06
C ALA A 304 33.99 27.76 -10.06
N PHE A 305 34.33 26.66 -9.40
CA PHE A 305 35.48 26.58 -8.47
C PHE A 305 36.80 26.81 -9.19
N PHE A 306 37.03 26.10 -10.30
CA PHE A 306 38.29 26.27 -11.06
C PHE A 306 38.41 27.64 -11.75
N ARG A 307 37.31 28.29 -12.13
CA ARG A 307 37.32 29.66 -12.66
C ARG A 307 37.59 30.73 -11.61
N ARG A 308 37.37 30.45 -10.33
CA ARG A 308 37.63 31.39 -9.21
C ARG A 308 39.03 31.27 -8.62
N SER A 309 39.83 30.24 -8.96
CA SER A 309 41.22 30.18 -8.57
C SER A 309 41.98 31.29 -9.30
N PRO A 310 42.41 32.38 -8.64
CA PRO A 310 43.24 33.40 -9.28
C PRO A 310 44.57 32.73 -9.65
N ALA A 311 45.01 32.95 -10.89
CA ALA A 311 46.41 32.69 -11.22
C ALA A 311 47.27 33.58 -10.30
N THR A 312 47.81 32.98 -9.23
CA THR A 312 48.85 33.60 -8.47
C THR A 312 50.10 33.60 -9.35
N CYS A 313 50.40 34.78 -9.92
CA CYS A 313 51.73 35.11 -10.43
C CYS A 313 52.64 35.38 -9.24
#